data_41393645c8cda60f3961a878d59fe9e4
#
_entry.id   41393645c8cda60f3961a878d59fe9e4
#
_cell.length_a   1.000
_cell.length_b   1.000
_cell.length_c   1.000
_cell.angle_alpha   90.00
_cell.angle_beta   90.00
_cell.angle_gamma   90.00
#
_symmetry.space_group_name_H-M   'P 1'
#
loop_
_entity.id
_entity.type
_entity.pdbx_description
1 polymer ?
#
loop_
_entity_poly.entity_id
_entity_poly.type
_entity_poly.pdbx_seq_one_letter_code
_entity_poly.pdbx_strand_id
1 'polypeptide(L)'
;DAELRKEAPDQREIARLISKDVALSGHVMLIANSPAFSTGHKLGSIIQALNVLGTRQVFNLVVSQLLKIALSGKPEVPMDRFWESSARTARVSAELAKRLCCVRPDVAYTFGLFHDCGIPLLMKRFPQTREVLAEANASEELTFTQVEERHLGTNHVVVGYFLARRWHLPADVTEAILHHHDYSVLGESGTTSNTVRALVAVSVLADHISRLHAQGDGEQEWAKAAPVACQFFGLSLGAVDDLIEDILEWLA
;
A
#
# COMPACT_ATOMS: atom_id res chain seq x y z
N ASP A 1 6.79 20.60 4.11
CA ASP A 1 5.44 20.87 3.58
C ASP A 1 5.36 22.11 2.67
N ALA A 2 6.02 23.23 3.03
CA ALA A 2 5.96 24.46 2.23
C ALA A 2 6.64 24.32 0.87
N GLU A 3 7.79 23.66 0.80
CA GLU A 3 8.54 23.48 -0.44
C GLU A 3 7.81 22.60 -1.45
N LEU A 4 7.12 21.57 -0.98
CA LEU A 4 6.39 20.62 -1.80
C LEU A 4 5.05 21.14 -2.35
N ARG A 5 4.57 22.28 -1.84
CA ARG A 5 3.37 22.96 -2.32
C ARG A 5 3.64 23.96 -3.43
N LYS A 6 4.90 24.20 -3.77
CA LYS A 6 5.28 25.07 -4.89
C LYS A 6 4.96 24.38 -6.22
N GLU A 7 4.64 25.16 -7.25
CA GLU A 7 4.46 24.64 -8.62
C GLU A 7 5.70 23.94 -9.15
N ALA A 8 6.90 24.39 -8.73
CA ALA A 8 8.19 23.76 -9.03
C ALA A 8 9.00 23.58 -7.73
N PRO A 9 8.85 22.44 -7.03
CA PRO A 9 9.62 22.16 -5.83
C PRO A 9 11.12 22.07 -6.10
N ASP A 10 11.93 22.74 -5.28
CA ASP A 10 13.40 22.62 -5.37
C ASP A 10 13.86 21.29 -4.76
N GLN A 11 14.28 20.38 -5.63
CA GLN A 11 14.76 19.06 -5.23
C GLN A 11 16.02 19.13 -4.33
N ARG A 12 16.87 20.14 -4.48
CA ARG A 12 18.05 20.31 -3.64
C ARG A 12 17.66 20.68 -2.21
N GLU A 13 16.68 21.57 -2.08
CA GLU A 13 16.17 21.96 -0.75
C GLU A 13 15.43 20.78 -0.08
N ILE A 14 14.65 20.01 -0.81
CA ILE A 14 14.01 18.79 -0.31
C ILE A 14 15.08 17.79 0.15
N ALA A 15 16.11 17.54 -0.65
CA ALA A 15 17.21 16.66 -0.28
C ALA A 15 17.92 17.15 1.00
N ARG A 16 18.17 18.47 1.10
CA ARG A 16 18.79 19.08 2.27
C ARG A 16 17.94 18.90 3.54
N LEU A 17 16.63 19.07 3.42
CA LEU A 17 15.70 18.88 4.53
C LEU A 17 15.65 17.42 5.01
N ILE A 18 15.56 16.46 4.09
CA ILE A 18 15.57 15.03 4.41
C ILE A 18 16.88 14.62 5.03
N SER A 19 18.00 15.12 4.52
CA SER A 19 19.36 14.80 5.00
C SER A 19 19.65 15.26 6.44
N LYS A 20 18.79 16.10 7.02
CA LYS A 20 18.86 16.47 8.45
C LYS A 20 18.41 15.36 9.40
N ASP A 21 17.66 14.39 8.90
CA ASP A 21 17.16 13.24 9.66
C ASP A 21 17.77 11.96 9.08
N VAL A 22 18.68 11.34 9.82
CA VAL A 22 19.40 10.13 9.41
C VAL A 22 18.46 8.94 9.20
N ALA A 23 17.48 8.77 10.06
CA ALA A 23 16.50 7.67 9.96
C ALA A 23 15.62 7.82 8.72
N LEU A 24 15.16 9.04 8.47
CA LEU A 24 14.38 9.37 7.28
C LEU A 24 15.21 9.21 6.01
N SER A 25 16.46 9.71 6.01
CA SER A 25 17.41 9.54 4.90
C SER A 25 17.64 8.05 4.60
N GLY A 26 17.89 7.25 5.64
CA GLY A 26 18.10 5.81 5.51
C GLY A 26 16.87 5.12 4.91
N HIS A 27 15.67 5.50 5.34
CA HIS A 27 14.43 4.95 4.82
C HIS A 27 14.21 5.26 3.32
N VAL A 28 14.44 6.53 2.92
CA VAL A 28 14.36 6.94 1.52
C VAL A 28 15.38 6.19 0.66
N MET A 29 16.65 6.08 1.14
CA MET A 29 17.71 5.36 0.42
C MET A 29 17.44 3.86 0.31
N LEU A 30 16.92 3.24 1.36
CA LEU A 30 16.54 1.82 1.35
C LEU A 30 15.52 1.53 0.24
N ILE A 31 14.50 2.37 0.12
CA ILE A 31 13.46 2.20 -0.89
C ILE A 31 13.99 2.52 -2.29
N ALA A 32 14.74 3.61 -2.44
CA ALA A 32 15.30 4.00 -3.73
C ALA A 32 16.30 2.95 -4.29
N ASN A 33 16.98 2.22 -3.42
CA ASN A 33 17.87 1.13 -3.76
C ASN A 33 17.22 -0.25 -3.76
N SER A 34 15.89 -0.33 -3.56
CA SER A 34 15.17 -1.59 -3.64
C SER A 34 15.07 -2.09 -5.09
N PRO A 35 14.89 -3.40 -5.32
CA PRO A 35 14.73 -3.96 -6.67
C PRO A 35 13.61 -3.30 -7.48
N ALA A 36 12.55 -2.80 -6.82
CA ALA A 36 11.42 -2.15 -7.47
C ALA A 36 11.79 -0.85 -8.21
N PHE A 37 12.83 -0.15 -7.73
CA PHE A 37 13.29 1.12 -8.29
C PHE A 37 14.74 1.07 -8.79
N SER A 38 15.33 -0.13 -8.84
CA SER A 38 16.73 -0.32 -9.21
C SER A 38 17.00 0.17 -10.63
N THR A 39 18.02 1.00 -10.75
CA THR A 39 18.58 1.49 -12.03
C THR A 39 19.79 0.67 -12.49
N GLY A 40 20.08 -0.47 -11.85
CA GLY A 40 21.29 -1.26 -12.08
C GLY A 40 22.50 -0.80 -11.25
N HIS A 41 22.43 0.36 -10.63
CA HIS A 41 23.47 0.91 -9.76
C HIS A 41 22.86 1.36 -8.42
N LYS A 42 23.65 1.21 -7.35
CA LYS A 42 23.21 1.73 -6.04
C LYS A 42 23.28 3.25 -6.03
N LEU A 43 22.19 3.86 -5.59
CA LEU A 43 22.12 5.30 -5.39
C LEU A 43 22.82 5.66 -4.09
N GLY A 44 23.67 6.68 -4.12
CA GLY A 44 24.50 7.09 -2.99
C GLY A 44 24.04 8.36 -2.29
N SER A 45 22.96 9.03 -2.76
CA SER A 45 22.51 10.29 -2.19
C SER A 45 21.00 10.50 -2.31
N ILE A 46 20.44 11.32 -1.41
CA ILE A 46 19.01 11.69 -1.43
C ILE A 46 18.64 12.40 -2.73
N ILE A 47 19.53 13.21 -3.29
CA ILE A 47 19.26 13.89 -4.58
C ILE A 47 19.13 12.86 -5.73
N GLN A 48 19.95 11.80 -5.72
CA GLN A 48 19.81 10.71 -6.68
C GLN A 48 18.51 9.93 -6.47
N ALA A 49 18.13 9.68 -5.21
CA ALA A 49 16.86 9.07 -4.88
C ALA A 49 15.68 9.91 -5.38
N LEU A 50 15.71 11.23 -5.20
CA LEU A 50 14.71 12.16 -5.74
C LEU A 50 14.63 12.11 -7.27
N ASN A 51 15.76 12.00 -7.96
CA ASN A 51 15.78 11.90 -9.42
C ASN A 51 15.18 10.59 -9.93
N VAL A 52 15.38 9.48 -9.22
CA VAL A 52 14.88 8.16 -9.60
C VAL A 52 13.42 7.96 -9.19
N LEU A 53 13.10 8.27 -7.93
CA LEU A 53 11.76 8.09 -7.38
C LEU A 53 10.79 9.22 -7.80
N GLY A 54 11.34 10.39 -8.08
CA GLY A 54 10.59 11.63 -8.21
C GLY A 54 10.21 12.25 -6.86
N THR A 55 10.06 13.57 -6.86
CA THR A 55 9.75 14.35 -5.66
C THR A 55 8.48 13.88 -4.94
N ARG A 56 7.45 13.51 -5.72
CA ARG A 56 6.16 13.04 -5.21
C ARG A 56 6.29 11.73 -4.42
N GLN A 57 7.08 10.79 -4.94
CA GLN A 57 7.27 9.50 -4.28
C GLN A 57 8.06 9.65 -2.98
N VAL A 58 9.14 10.43 -3.02
CA VAL A 58 9.91 10.74 -1.81
C VAL A 58 9.04 11.46 -0.77
N PHE A 59 8.16 12.36 -1.19
CA PHE A 59 7.19 12.97 -0.29
C PHE A 59 6.29 11.94 0.38
N ASN A 60 5.74 11.00 -0.38
CA ASN A 60 4.88 9.94 0.17
C ASN A 60 5.64 9.07 1.20
N LEU A 61 6.91 8.77 0.93
CA LEU A 61 7.79 8.06 1.88
C LEU A 61 8.01 8.84 3.17
N VAL A 62 8.27 10.14 3.06
CA VAL A 62 8.41 11.03 4.22
C VAL A 62 7.13 11.08 5.03
N VAL A 63 5.98 11.23 4.37
CA VAL A 63 4.67 11.25 5.03
C VAL A 63 4.38 9.92 5.73
N SER A 64 4.67 8.78 5.10
CA SER A 64 4.48 7.46 5.72
C SER A 64 5.33 7.29 6.98
N GLN A 65 6.59 7.73 6.94
CA GLN A 65 7.47 7.67 8.10
C GLN A 65 7.03 8.61 9.23
N LEU A 66 6.62 9.83 8.89
CA LEU A 66 6.06 10.77 9.87
C LEU A 66 4.76 10.25 10.49
N LEU A 67 3.93 9.57 9.69
CA LEU A 67 2.73 8.90 10.17
C LEU A 67 3.07 7.77 11.13
N LYS A 68 4.02 6.90 10.75
CA LYS A 68 4.53 5.85 11.63
C LYS A 68 4.90 6.43 13.00
N ILE A 69 5.68 7.51 13.03
CA ILE A 69 6.09 8.18 14.26
C ILE A 69 4.89 8.78 15.00
N ALA A 70 4.00 9.47 14.33
CA ALA A 70 2.84 10.15 14.94
C ALA A 70 1.81 9.15 15.51
N LEU A 71 1.61 8.01 14.85
CA LEU A 71 0.69 6.96 15.29
C LEU A 71 1.33 6.00 16.29
N SER A 72 2.66 5.91 16.31
CA SER A 72 3.38 5.03 17.22
C SER A 72 3.27 5.46 18.66
N GLY A 73 2.61 6.53 19.10
CA GLY A 73 2.40 6.91 20.48
C GLY A 73 3.11 5.97 21.47
N LYS A 74 3.19 6.10 22.71
CA LYS A 74 3.83 5.08 23.60
C LYS A 74 3.31 3.68 23.21
N PRO A 75 4.19 2.73 22.82
CA PRO A 75 3.80 1.50 22.12
C PRO A 75 3.12 0.51 23.08
N GLU A 76 1.81 0.59 23.19
CA GLU A 76 1.04 -0.53 23.76
C GLU A 76 0.91 -1.69 22.76
N VAL A 77 1.09 -1.41 21.46
CA VAL A 77 1.04 -2.39 20.39
C VAL A 77 2.25 -2.20 19.49
N PRO A 78 3.08 -3.24 19.29
CA PRO A 78 4.18 -3.18 18.33
C PRO A 78 3.63 -3.02 16.92
N MET A 79 3.85 -1.87 16.28
CA MET A 79 3.39 -1.58 14.92
C MET A 79 4.43 -1.93 13.85
N ASP A 80 5.60 -2.43 14.24
CA ASP A 80 6.69 -2.71 13.29
C ASP A 80 6.28 -3.73 12.22
N ARG A 81 5.61 -4.81 12.61
CA ARG A 81 5.08 -5.82 11.69
C ARG A 81 4.07 -5.24 10.69
N PHE A 82 3.23 -4.31 11.14
CA PHE A 82 2.28 -3.63 10.28
C PHE A 82 3.02 -2.80 9.20
N TRP A 83 4.01 -2.01 9.62
CA TRP A 83 4.77 -1.19 8.66
C TRP A 83 5.64 -2.01 7.73
N GLU A 84 6.21 -3.12 8.19
CA GLU A 84 6.92 -4.08 7.35
C GLU A 84 5.99 -4.71 6.32
N SER A 85 4.77 -5.10 6.73
CA SER A 85 3.75 -5.61 5.81
C SER A 85 3.38 -4.57 4.77
N SER A 86 3.03 -3.34 5.18
CA SER A 86 2.68 -2.25 4.26
C SER A 86 3.81 -1.95 3.26
N ALA A 87 5.06 -1.94 3.70
CA ALA A 87 6.22 -1.73 2.83
C ALA A 87 6.41 -2.89 1.83
N ARG A 88 6.16 -4.13 2.27
CA ARG A 88 6.19 -5.31 1.38
C ARG A 88 5.07 -5.25 0.35
N THR A 89 3.82 -5.02 0.77
CA THR A 89 2.68 -4.86 -0.14
C THR A 89 2.92 -3.74 -1.14
N ALA A 90 3.52 -2.62 -0.73
CA ALA A 90 3.88 -1.53 -1.64
C ALA A 90 4.87 -1.98 -2.74
N ARG A 91 5.90 -2.74 -2.36
CA ARG A 91 6.90 -3.26 -3.32
C ARG A 91 6.24 -4.24 -4.30
N VAL A 92 5.45 -5.18 -3.78
CA VAL A 92 4.72 -6.16 -4.58
C VAL A 92 3.74 -5.47 -5.53
N SER A 93 2.97 -4.49 -5.05
CA SER A 93 2.06 -3.70 -5.89
C SER A 93 2.77 -3.00 -7.04
N ALA A 94 3.94 -2.42 -6.79
CA ALA A 94 4.73 -1.78 -7.83
C ALA A 94 5.24 -2.78 -8.88
N GLU A 95 5.72 -3.95 -8.46
CA GLU A 95 6.21 -4.99 -9.36
C GLU A 95 5.05 -5.61 -10.16
N LEU A 96 3.91 -5.89 -9.55
CA LEU A 96 2.69 -6.32 -10.24
C LEU A 96 2.25 -5.29 -11.29
N ALA A 97 2.18 -4.01 -10.92
CA ALA A 97 1.80 -2.96 -11.85
C ALA A 97 2.73 -2.87 -13.06
N LYS A 98 4.02 -3.10 -12.87
CA LYS A 98 5.03 -3.14 -13.93
C LYS A 98 4.82 -4.35 -14.85
N ARG A 99 4.65 -5.56 -14.29
CA ARG A 99 4.49 -6.80 -15.07
C ARG A 99 3.17 -6.83 -15.83
N LEU A 100 2.09 -6.39 -15.19
CA LEU A 100 0.75 -6.34 -15.78
C LEU A 100 0.51 -5.10 -16.65
N CYS A 101 1.43 -4.13 -16.68
CA CYS A 101 1.32 -2.88 -17.43
C CYS A 101 -0.01 -2.14 -17.22
N CYS A 102 -0.60 -2.24 -16.02
CA CYS A 102 -1.96 -1.79 -15.75
C CYS A 102 -2.05 -0.36 -15.20
N VAL A 103 -1.09 0.03 -14.38
CA VAL A 103 -0.94 1.39 -13.82
C VAL A 103 0.54 1.72 -13.67
N ARG A 104 0.85 2.99 -13.40
CA ARG A 104 2.23 3.38 -13.11
C ARG A 104 2.72 2.73 -11.81
N PRO A 105 3.92 2.12 -11.80
CA PRO A 105 4.46 1.44 -10.61
C PRO A 105 4.57 2.33 -9.36
N ASP A 106 4.88 3.62 -9.54
CA ASP A 106 4.95 4.58 -8.44
C ASP A 106 3.58 4.87 -7.80
N VAL A 107 2.51 4.85 -8.59
CA VAL A 107 1.13 4.99 -8.10
C VAL A 107 0.71 3.73 -7.33
N ALA A 108 1.00 2.55 -7.88
CA ALA A 108 0.72 1.27 -7.22
C ALA A 108 1.52 1.12 -5.90
N TYR A 109 2.80 1.53 -5.90
CA TYR A 109 3.61 1.58 -4.68
C TYR A 109 2.95 2.44 -3.60
N THR A 110 2.55 3.67 -3.97
CA THR A 110 1.92 4.60 -3.05
C THR A 110 0.63 4.02 -2.49
N PHE A 111 -0.19 3.43 -3.35
CA PHE A 111 -1.43 2.78 -2.93
C PHE A 111 -1.15 1.62 -1.96
N GLY A 112 -0.29 0.65 -2.33
CA GLY A 112 0.05 -0.48 -1.47
C GLY A 112 0.70 -0.09 -0.13
N LEU A 113 1.38 1.08 -0.06
CA LEU A 113 1.93 1.60 1.19
C LEU A 113 0.84 2.12 2.13
N PHE A 114 -0.22 2.69 1.58
CA PHE A 114 -1.22 3.42 2.35
C PHE A 114 -2.60 2.74 2.43
N HIS A 115 -2.84 1.64 1.70
CA HIS A 115 -4.18 1.03 1.61
C HIS A 115 -4.78 0.72 2.99
N ASP A 116 -3.99 0.21 3.91
CA ASP A 116 -4.36 -0.16 5.28
C ASP A 116 -4.06 0.91 6.33
N CYS A 117 -3.74 2.14 5.94
CA CYS A 117 -3.33 3.20 6.87
C CYS A 117 -4.39 3.58 7.92
N GLY A 118 -5.63 3.14 7.77
CA GLY A 118 -6.70 3.29 8.75
C GLY A 118 -6.56 2.36 9.95
N ILE A 119 -5.96 1.17 9.79
CA ILE A 119 -5.83 0.16 10.85
C ILE A 119 -5.12 0.69 12.10
N PRO A 120 -3.95 1.35 12.01
CA PRO A 120 -3.28 1.91 13.18
C PRO A 120 -4.16 2.87 13.99
N LEU A 121 -5.00 3.65 13.32
CA LEU A 121 -5.89 4.59 13.99
C LEU A 121 -7.04 3.87 14.70
N LEU A 122 -7.61 2.83 14.07
CA LEU A 122 -8.60 1.97 14.70
C LEU A 122 -8.02 1.27 15.92
N MET A 123 -6.81 0.68 15.82
CA MET A 123 -6.12 0.03 16.94
C MET A 123 -5.88 0.99 18.13
N LYS A 124 -5.59 2.25 17.84
CA LYS A 124 -5.42 3.28 18.89
C LYS A 124 -6.75 3.66 19.54
N ARG A 125 -7.86 3.61 18.79
CA ARG A 125 -9.18 4.07 19.26
C ARG A 125 -10.00 2.96 19.90
N PHE A 126 -9.86 1.73 19.41
CA PHE A 126 -10.65 0.57 19.79
C PHE A 126 -9.72 -0.58 20.20
N PRO A 127 -9.61 -0.91 21.49
CA PRO A 127 -8.70 -1.97 21.98
C PRO A 127 -8.96 -3.35 21.33
N GLN A 128 -10.21 -3.66 21.00
CA GLN A 128 -10.63 -4.93 20.38
C GLN A 128 -10.31 -5.05 18.88
N THR A 129 -9.70 -4.05 18.26
CA THR A 129 -9.45 -4.05 16.79
C THR A 129 -8.67 -5.28 16.34
N ARG A 130 -7.71 -5.77 17.14
CA ARG A 130 -6.90 -6.94 16.76
C ARG A 130 -7.77 -8.20 16.59
N GLU A 131 -8.67 -8.44 17.55
CA GLU A 131 -9.60 -9.56 17.52
C GLU A 131 -10.57 -9.44 16.34
N VAL A 132 -11.06 -8.22 16.10
CA VAL A 132 -11.96 -7.93 14.98
C VAL A 132 -11.27 -8.18 13.62
N LEU A 133 -10.00 -7.77 13.47
CA LEU A 133 -9.24 -8.05 12.24
C LEU A 133 -8.96 -9.54 12.04
N ALA A 134 -8.73 -10.28 13.13
CA ALA A 134 -8.57 -11.74 13.07
C ALA A 134 -9.88 -12.42 12.64
N GLU A 135 -11.03 -12.00 13.20
CA GLU A 135 -12.35 -12.48 12.80
C GLU A 135 -12.64 -12.14 11.32
N ALA A 136 -12.32 -10.91 10.88
CA ALA A 136 -12.51 -10.48 9.50
C ALA A 136 -11.70 -11.32 8.51
N ASN A 137 -10.45 -11.67 8.84
CA ASN A 137 -9.61 -12.54 8.02
C ASN A 137 -10.14 -13.98 7.95
N ALA A 138 -10.82 -14.47 8.99
CA ALA A 138 -11.36 -15.82 9.05
C ALA A 138 -12.79 -15.94 8.52
N SER A 139 -13.47 -14.82 8.30
CA SER A 139 -14.88 -14.81 7.88
C SER A 139 -15.05 -15.33 6.45
N GLU A 140 -15.94 -16.30 6.27
CA GLU A 140 -16.32 -16.82 4.95
C GLU A 140 -17.52 -16.07 4.35
N GLU A 141 -18.45 -15.60 5.18
CA GLU A 141 -19.72 -15.02 4.75
C GLU A 141 -19.67 -13.49 4.58
N LEU A 142 -18.98 -12.81 5.50
CA LEU A 142 -18.91 -11.35 5.52
C LEU A 142 -17.67 -10.84 4.83
N THR A 143 -17.77 -9.65 4.23
CA THR A 143 -16.57 -8.93 3.77
C THR A 143 -15.77 -8.44 4.98
N PHE A 144 -14.50 -8.20 4.77
CA PHE A 144 -13.60 -7.70 5.80
C PHE A 144 -14.17 -6.43 6.49
N THR A 145 -14.61 -5.48 5.69
CA THR A 145 -15.19 -4.22 6.17
C THR A 145 -16.52 -4.38 6.90
N GLN A 146 -17.35 -5.37 6.52
CA GLN A 146 -18.60 -5.65 7.22
C GLN A 146 -18.37 -6.19 8.63
N VAL A 147 -17.33 -6.98 8.84
CA VAL A 147 -16.96 -7.44 10.18
C VAL A 147 -16.51 -6.26 11.04
N GLU A 148 -15.64 -5.40 10.49
CA GLU A 148 -15.21 -4.19 11.21
C GLU A 148 -16.39 -3.29 11.57
N GLU A 149 -17.30 -3.00 10.64
CA GLU A 149 -18.48 -2.16 10.88
C GLU A 149 -19.38 -2.71 11.97
N ARG A 150 -19.57 -4.03 12.01
CA ARG A 150 -20.39 -4.70 13.04
C ARG A 150 -19.81 -4.49 14.43
N HIS A 151 -18.50 -4.52 14.60
CA HIS A 151 -17.86 -4.45 15.90
C HIS A 151 -17.41 -3.05 16.31
N LEU A 152 -17.01 -2.22 15.33
CA LEU A 152 -16.39 -0.92 15.57
C LEU A 152 -17.30 0.27 15.19
N GLY A 153 -18.40 0.03 14.45
CA GLY A 153 -19.26 1.07 13.89
C GLY A 153 -18.60 1.89 12.77
N THR A 154 -17.44 1.45 12.30
CA THR A 154 -16.65 2.00 11.17
C THR A 154 -15.68 0.94 10.69
N ASN A 155 -14.94 1.23 9.62
CA ASN A 155 -13.94 0.33 9.05
C ASN A 155 -12.66 1.07 8.67
N HIS A 156 -11.57 0.31 8.43
CA HIS A 156 -10.26 0.89 8.12
C HIS A 156 -10.22 1.58 6.76
N VAL A 157 -11.02 1.17 5.77
CA VAL A 157 -11.00 1.81 4.44
C VAL A 157 -11.57 3.22 4.49
N VAL A 158 -12.65 3.45 5.25
CA VAL A 158 -13.23 4.78 5.47
C VAL A 158 -12.25 5.68 6.23
N VAL A 159 -11.66 5.17 7.30
CA VAL A 159 -10.66 5.90 8.08
C VAL A 159 -9.43 6.22 7.23
N GLY A 160 -8.94 5.24 6.47
CA GLY A 160 -7.81 5.37 5.54
C GLY A 160 -8.08 6.39 4.44
N TYR A 161 -9.28 6.38 3.86
CA TYR A 161 -9.72 7.36 2.88
C TYR A 161 -9.61 8.80 3.41
N PHE A 162 -10.12 9.07 4.61
CA PHE A 162 -10.03 10.42 5.20
C PHE A 162 -8.60 10.81 5.51
N LEU A 163 -7.76 9.87 5.97
CA LEU A 163 -6.33 10.11 6.18
C LEU A 163 -5.62 10.44 4.85
N ALA A 164 -5.84 9.64 3.82
CA ALA A 164 -5.26 9.84 2.50
C ALA A 164 -5.63 11.21 1.89
N ARG A 165 -6.89 11.59 2.03
CA ARG A 165 -7.36 12.94 1.64
C ARG A 165 -6.68 14.04 2.44
N ARG A 166 -6.56 13.88 3.75
CA ARG A 166 -5.87 14.83 4.62
C ARG A 166 -4.41 15.04 4.25
N TRP A 167 -3.78 13.97 3.71
CA TRP A 167 -2.38 14.01 3.26
C TRP A 167 -2.23 14.42 1.80
N HIS A 168 -3.30 14.78 1.13
CA HIS A 168 -3.31 15.18 -0.28
C HIS A 168 -2.73 14.10 -1.21
N LEU A 169 -2.98 12.83 -0.93
CA LEU A 169 -2.65 11.75 -1.86
C LEU A 169 -3.44 11.92 -3.17
N PRO A 170 -2.95 11.34 -4.28
CA PRO A 170 -3.68 11.38 -5.55
C PRO A 170 -5.10 10.85 -5.41
N ALA A 171 -6.05 11.44 -6.16
CA ALA A 171 -7.46 11.08 -6.08
C ALA A 171 -7.70 9.59 -6.33
N ASP A 172 -7.07 9.02 -7.40
CA ASP A 172 -7.21 7.59 -7.71
C ASP A 172 -6.71 6.69 -6.56
N VAL A 173 -5.59 7.07 -5.91
CA VAL A 173 -5.07 6.32 -4.75
C VAL A 173 -6.05 6.41 -3.58
N THR A 174 -6.59 7.60 -3.32
CA THR A 174 -7.52 7.84 -2.22
C THR A 174 -8.82 7.03 -2.42
N GLU A 175 -9.33 7.02 -3.65
CA GLU A 175 -10.52 6.26 -4.02
C GLU A 175 -10.26 4.75 -3.97
N ALA A 176 -9.09 4.29 -4.45
CA ALA A 176 -8.70 2.89 -4.35
C ALA A 176 -8.62 2.42 -2.88
N ILE A 177 -8.12 3.27 -1.96
CA ILE A 177 -8.11 2.96 -0.52
C ILE A 177 -9.53 2.75 0.01
N LEU A 178 -10.50 3.55 -0.44
CA LEU A 178 -11.90 3.40 -0.02
C LEU A 178 -12.52 2.08 -0.48
N HIS A 179 -12.12 1.60 -1.66
CA HIS A 179 -12.77 0.48 -2.34
C HIS A 179 -11.98 -0.83 -2.34
N HIS A 180 -10.82 -0.93 -1.69
CA HIS A 180 -9.95 -2.11 -1.89
C HIS A 180 -10.51 -3.43 -1.34
N HIS A 181 -11.54 -3.39 -0.50
CA HIS A 181 -12.34 -4.54 -0.09
C HIS A 181 -13.74 -4.61 -0.75
N ASP A 182 -14.04 -3.68 -1.67
CA ASP A 182 -15.26 -3.71 -2.46
C ASP A 182 -14.95 -4.23 -3.88
N TYR A 183 -14.95 -5.54 -4.02
CA TYR A 183 -14.61 -6.20 -5.29
C TYR A 183 -15.66 -6.00 -6.38
N SER A 184 -16.83 -5.45 -6.05
CA SER A 184 -17.89 -5.13 -7.03
C SER A 184 -17.44 -4.05 -8.04
N VAL A 185 -16.48 -3.18 -7.63
CA VAL A 185 -15.91 -2.15 -8.51
C VAL A 185 -15.11 -2.73 -9.68
N LEU A 186 -14.69 -4.00 -9.61
CA LEU A 186 -13.99 -4.68 -10.71
C LEU A 186 -14.92 -5.09 -11.85
N GLY A 187 -16.23 -5.10 -11.62
CA GLY A 187 -17.23 -5.37 -12.66
C GLY A 187 -17.33 -4.28 -13.74
N GLU A 188 -17.93 -4.60 -14.89
CA GLU A 188 -17.97 -3.71 -16.07
C GLU A 188 -18.90 -2.48 -15.90
N SER A 189 -19.82 -2.48 -14.96
CA SER A 189 -20.92 -1.50 -14.86
C SER A 189 -20.64 -0.30 -13.95
N GLY A 190 -19.40 -0.10 -13.47
CA GLY A 190 -19.07 0.93 -12.49
C GLY A 190 -18.68 2.29 -13.09
N THR A 191 -18.97 3.37 -12.36
CA THR A 191 -18.49 4.73 -12.65
C THR A 191 -17.03 4.94 -12.23
N THR A 192 -16.42 3.93 -11.60
CA THR A 192 -15.06 3.95 -11.06
C THR A 192 -14.00 3.95 -12.19
N SER A 193 -12.98 4.80 -12.06
CA SER A 193 -11.93 4.92 -13.08
C SER A 193 -11.15 3.61 -13.26
N ASN A 194 -10.65 3.36 -14.47
CA ASN A 194 -9.83 2.17 -14.73
C ASN A 194 -8.58 2.12 -13.85
N THR A 195 -8.01 3.26 -13.48
CA THR A 195 -6.86 3.35 -12.56
C THR A 195 -7.24 2.83 -11.18
N VAL A 196 -8.38 3.25 -10.63
CA VAL A 196 -8.87 2.79 -9.32
C VAL A 196 -9.15 1.29 -9.36
N ARG A 197 -9.86 0.80 -10.38
CA ARG A 197 -10.14 -0.63 -10.57
C ARG A 197 -8.87 -1.46 -10.65
N ALA A 198 -7.88 -1.00 -11.43
CA ALA A 198 -6.60 -1.68 -11.55
C ALA A 198 -5.83 -1.70 -10.21
N LEU A 199 -5.86 -0.62 -9.43
CA LEU A 199 -5.25 -0.58 -8.11
C LEU A 199 -5.93 -1.57 -7.14
N VAL A 200 -7.27 -1.63 -7.14
CA VAL A 200 -8.01 -2.60 -6.33
C VAL A 200 -7.68 -4.04 -6.76
N ALA A 201 -7.61 -4.33 -8.05
CA ALA A 201 -7.23 -5.66 -8.52
C ALA A 201 -5.76 -6.01 -8.18
N VAL A 202 -4.86 -5.02 -8.23
CA VAL A 202 -3.45 -5.18 -7.79
C VAL A 202 -3.38 -5.47 -6.30
N SER A 203 -4.19 -4.82 -5.43
CA SER A 203 -4.15 -5.09 -3.99
C SER A 203 -4.52 -6.53 -3.66
N VAL A 204 -5.50 -7.11 -4.33
CA VAL A 204 -5.89 -8.51 -4.13
C VAL A 204 -4.69 -9.46 -4.32
N LEU A 205 -3.96 -9.30 -5.42
CA LEU A 205 -2.75 -10.09 -5.70
C LEU A 205 -1.62 -9.75 -4.72
N ALA A 206 -1.40 -8.45 -4.45
CA ALA A 206 -0.30 -8.00 -3.61
C ALA A 206 -0.45 -8.44 -2.16
N ASP A 207 -1.65 -8.40 -1.61
CA ASP A 207 -1.91 -8.84 -0.24
C ASP A 207 -1.73 -10.34 -0.11
N HIS A 208 -2.23 -11.11 -1.07
CA HIS A 208 -2.03 -12.57 -1.08
C HIS A 208 -0.54 -12.93 -1.14
N ILE A 209 0.21 -12.39 -2.10
CA ILE A 209 1.66 -12.63 -2.23
C ILE A 209 2.42 -12.19 -0.98
N SER A 210 2.06 -11.02 -0.42
CA SER A 210 2.71 -10.50 0.79
C SER A 210 2.46 -11.39 2.02
N ARG A 211 1.28 -12.00 2.12
CA ARG A 211 0.93 -12.98 3.18
C ARG A 211 1.67 -14.30 2.98
N LEU A 212 1.69 -14.85 1.77
CA LEU A 212 2.46 -16.06 1.46
C LEU A 212 3.93 -15.89 1.82
N HIS A 213 4.56 -14.79 1.43
CA HIS A 213 5.95 -14.48 1.78
C HIS A 213 6.18 -14.39 3.30
N ALA A 214 5.19 -13.91 4.06
CA ALA A 214 5.26 -13.81 5.51
C ALA A 214 4.88 -15.11 6.24
N GLN A 215 4.60 -16.21 5.51
CA GLN A 215 4.07 -17.47 6.06
C GLN A 215 2.79 -17.23 6.90
N GLY A 216 1.96 -16.29 6.47
CA GLY A 216 0.71 -15.93 7.15
C GLY A 216 -0.51 -16.64 6.55
N ASP A 217 -1.58 -16.73 7.33
CA ASP A 217 -2.90 -17.19 6.89
C ASP A 217 -3.62 -16.07 6.14
N GLY A 218 -4.60 -16.39 5.30
CA GLY A 218 -5.40 -15.39 4.57
C GLY A 218 -6.07 -15.94 3.31
N GLU A 219 -6.30 -17.25 3.27
CA GLU A 219 -6.94 -17.91 2.13
C GLU A 219 -8.38 -17.46 1.91
N GLN A 220 -9.09 -17.10 2.97
CA GLN A 220 -10.52 -16.74 2.88
C GLN A 220 -10.74 -15.45 2.05
N GLU A 221 -9.96 -14.41 2.30
CA GLU A 221 -10.07 -13.17 1.54
C GLU A 221 -9.61 -13.36 0.09
N TRP A 222 -8.54 -14.13 -0.12
CA TRP A 222 -8.10 -14.51 -1.45
C TRP A 222 -9.18 -15.28 -2.21
N ALA A 223 -9.81 -16.27 -1.59
CA ALA A 223 -10.86 -17.07 -2.22
C ALA A 223 -12.06 -16.23 -2.70
N LYS A 224 -12.39 -15.15 -1.97
CA LYS A 224 -13.48 -14.22 -2.36
C LYS A 224 -13.08 -13.31 -3.52
N ALA A 225 -11.85 -12.84 -3.54
CA ALA A 225 -11.39 -11.74 -4.40
C ALA A 225 -10.68 -12.22 -5.67
N ALA A 226 -9.96 -13.36 -5.61
CA ALA A 226 -9.13 -13.85 -6.71
C ALA A 226 -9.90 -14.03 -8.02
N PRO A 227 -11.10 -14.63 -8.07
CA PRO A 227 -11.82 -14.84 -9.33
C PRO A 227 -12.07 -13.53 -10.08
N VAL A 228 -12.47 -12.47 -9.36
CA VAL A 228 -12.80 -11.17 -9.97
C VAL A 228 -11.52 -10.41 -10.37
N ALA A 229 -10.47 -10.48 -9.57
CA ALA A 229 -9.19 -9.85 -9.90
C ALA A 229 -8.50 -10.53 -11.10
N CYS A 230 -8.52 -11.86 -11.15
CA CYS A 230 -8.00 -12.62 -12.28
C CYS A 230 -8.77 -12.31 -13.57
N GLN A 231 -10.11 -12.26 -13.49
CA GLN A 231 -10.96 -11.88 -14.62
C GLN A 231 -10.65 -10.47 -15.10
N PHE A 232 -10.46 -9.51 -14.20
CA PHE A 232 -10.12 -8.13 -14.53
C PHE A 232 -8.83 -8.02 -15.34
N PHE A 233 -7.80 -8.81 -15.02
CA PHE A 233 -6.55 -8.85 -15.75
C PHE A 233 -6.54 -9.83 -16.93
N GLY A 234 -7.61 -10.60 -17.15
CA GLY A 234 -7.66 -11.64 -18.17
C GLY A 234 -6.68 -12.79 -17.93
N LEU A 235 -6.34 -13.07 -16.65
CA LEU A 235 -5.41 -14.12 -16.26
C LEU A 235 -6.14 -15.44 -15.99
N SER A 236 -5.56 -16.55 -16.50
CA SER A 236 -5.96 -17.89 -16.05
C SER A 236 -5.36 -18.19 -14.66
N LEU A 237 -5.93 -19.17 -13.97
CA LEU A 237 -5.41 -19.59 -12.66
C LEU A 237 -3.92 -19.97 -12.75
N GLY A 238 -3.52 -20.77 -13.74
CA GLY A 238 -2.12 -21.14 -13.92
C GLY A 238 -1.20 -19.93 -14.16
N ALA A 239 -1.65 -18.94 -14.92
CA ALA A 239 -0.87 -17.72 -15.14
C ALA A 239 -0.74 -16.87 -13.86
N VAL A 240 -1.72 -16.96 -12.96
CA VAL A 240 -1.64 -16.31 -11.64
C VAL A 240 -0.66 -17.04 -10.73
N ASP A 241 -0.69 -18.37 -10.72
CA ASP A 241 0.25 -19.17 -9.92
C ASP A 241 1.71 -18.90 -10.36
N ASP A 242 1.98 -18.93 -11.68
CA ASP A 242 3.30 -18.57 -12.24
C ASP A 242 3.72 -17.14 -11.83
N LEU A 243 2.80 -16.18 -11.89
CA LEU A 243 3.07 -14.79 -11.50
C LEU A 243 3.39 -14.66 -10.01
N ILE A 244 2.68 -15.41 -9.16
CA ILE A 244 2.91 -15.45 -7.71
C ILE A 244 4.30 -16.02 -7.42
N GLU A 245 4.65 -17.18 -8.01
CA GLU A 245 5.96 -17.82 -7.83
C GLU A 245 7.09 -16.86 -8.25
N ASP A 246 7.01 -16.27 -9.42
CA ASP A 246 7.97 -15.29 -9.93
C ASP A 246 8.19 -14.10 -8.98
N ILE A 247 7.10 -13.58 -8.36
CA ILE A 247 7.22 -12.44 -7.45
C ILE A 247 7.76 -12.89 -6.09
N LEU A 248 7.42 -14.08 -5.61
CA LEU A 248 8.00 -14.63 -4.40
C LEU A 248 9.51 -14.84 -4.54
N GLU A 249 9.98 -15.36 -5.69
CA GLU A 249 11.41 -15.46 -5.99
C GLU A 249 12.10 -14.07 -6.03
N TRP A 250 11.42 -13.07 -6.62
CA TRP A 250 11.95 -11.71 -6.66
C TRP A 250 12.03 -11.06 -5.27
N LEU A 251 11.18 -11.46 -4.30
CA LEU A 251 11.18 -10.96 -2.92
C LEU A 251 12.27 -11.60 -2.05
N ALA A 252 12.69 -12.83 -2.35
CA ALA A 252 13.70 -13.59 -1.61
C ALA A 252 15.09 -12.95 -1.72
#